data_e2408eae406155ff4b2a66e9cd9163e9
#
_entry.id   e2408eae406155ff4b2a66e9cd9163e9
#
_cell.length_a   1.000
_cell.length_b   1.000
_cell.length_c   1.000
_cell.angle_alpha   90.00
_cell.angle_beta   90.00
_cell.angle_gamma   90.00
#
_symmetry.space_group_name_H-M   'P 1'
#
loop_
_entity.id
_entity.type
_entity.pdbx_description
1 polymer ?
#
loop_
_entity_poly.entity_id
_entity_poly.type
_entity_poly.pdbx_seq_one_letter_code
_entity_poly.pdbx_strand_id
1 'polypeptide(L)'
;MRRPVATAVLAVVLAGGPARGDSGWREVQAPHVVLRTDLGSRAAREAALTVERYRAQIIAAAWPRARLPAGDRIEMTVFSNGLDFERHFGRTIAGIFFHDVPPYAVMYGAPDTWEHRESLATTETTSILRHELVHHLAGSVYRRQPRWFAEGLAQFLETVRTGADGKSVVVGAVNLEAVRKYNAFRSIRVADALGWSGPVASGPEGKLHGLYGMSWLLVHWLFNTHAAQFDQLQILLAKGIDPEKAWQVIRPGLATPDLDEALNQYVKHGEYTEFSAPFTPPAVDTREAALSEADVHSERARVALSAARFEPDQPRHQEEARTELAKALELDPGSANALVLRIREVRPEERLPLARRLTQAHPDDVRGWVLLGGALAGDRNAAVEREAAYRKAIALRADDPTPQHDLAWMYLQQGRAADAAPLIARAVELAPYDASTLDTLAAVQARLGRCSEAAGSEARAIDALPEGISFDIRDGYEKRLAQYRTRCSSAPAAPTAP
;
A
#
# COMPACT_ATOMS: atom_id res chain seq x y z
N MET A 1 -22.58 -67.45 -23.34
CA MET A 1 -21.14 -67.17 -23.22
C MET A 1 -20.92 -65.68 -23.08
N ARG A 2 -20.73 -65.21 -21.85
CA ARG A 2 -20.44 -63.79 -21.55
C ARG A 2 -18.94 -63.67 -21.30
N ARG A 3 -18.27 -62.78 -22.07
CA ARG A 3 -16.85 -62.45 -21.86
C ARG A 3 -16.74 -61.40 -20.75
N PRO A 4 -15.76 -61.47 -19.85
CA PRO A 4 -15.52 -60.43 -18.86
C PRO A 4 -14.76 -59.25 -19.48
N VAL A 5 -15.20 -58.03 -19.15
CA VAL A 5 -14.53 -56.76 -19.43
C VAL A 5 -13.47 -56.60 -18.38
N ALA A 6 -12.21 -56.54 -18.79
CA ALA A 6 -11.07 -56.19 -17.92
C ALA A 6 -11.02 -54.68 -17.70
N THR A 7 -11.24 -54.25 -16.47
CA THR A 7 -11.06 -52.87 -16.05
C THR A 7 -9.56 -52.64 -15.80
N ALA A 8 -8.90 -51.87 -16.68
CA ALA A 8 -7.54 -51.44 -16.43
C ALA A 8 -7.55 -50.31 -15.38
N VAL A 9 -6.98 -50.60 -14.21
CA VAL A 9 -6.70 -49.58 -13.18
C VAL A 9 -5.42 -48.87 -13.59
N LEU A 10 -5.53 -47.61 -14.03
CA LEU A 10 -4.41 -46.71 -14.30
C LEU A 10 -3.84 -46.24 -12.96
N ALA A 11 -2.74 -46.81 -12.50
CA ALA A 11 -1.98 -46.35 -11.34
C ALA A 11 -1.26 -45.03 -11.75
N VAL A 12 -1.78 -43.90 -11.30
CA VAL A 12 -1.05 -42.62 -11.35
C VAL A 12 0.07 -42.70 -10.32
N VAL A 13 1.28 -42.92 -10.80
CA VAL A 13 2.50 -42.74 -10.01
C VAL A 13 2.66 -41.23 -9.79
N LEU A 14 2.26 -40.77 -8.62
CA LEU A 14 2.65 -39.44 -8.13
C LEU A 14 4.18 -39.52 -7.93
N ALA A 15 4.92 -38.89 -8.85
CA ALA A 15 6.33 -38.63 -8.64
C ALA A 15 6.46 -37.75 -7.39
N GLY A 16 6.95 -38.34 -6.31
CA GLY A 16 7.26 -37.63 -5.08
C GLY A 16 8.31 -36.58 -5.40
N GLY A 17 7.92 -35.32 -5.34
CA GLY A 17 8.89 -34.23 -5.28
C GLY A 17 9.75 -34.37 -4.03
N PRO A 18 10.94 -33.75 -3.98
CA PRO A 18 11.83 -33.83 -2.85
C PRO A 18 11.07 -33.51 -1.56
N ALA A 19 11.30 -34.31 -0.53
CA ALA A 19 10.68 -34.15 0.80
C ALA A 19 10.95 -32.71 1.26
N ARG A 20 9.89 -31.90 1.40
CA ARG A 20 9.98 -30.57 1.97
C ARG A 20 10.38 -30.75 3.42
N GLY A 21 11.57 -30.31 3.78
CA GLY A 21 11.98 -30.15 5.16
C GLY A 21 10.94 -29.28 5.86
N ASP A 22 10.50 -29.64 7.06
CA ASP A 22 9.62 -28.80 7.86
C ASP A 22 10.46 -27.62 8.40
N SER A 23 10.50 -26.53 7.63
CA SER A 23 11.21 -25.31 8.00
C SER A 23 10.60 -24.58 9.18
N GLY A 24 9.43 -25.00 9.65
CA GLY A 24 8.62 -24.28 10.61
C GLY A 24 7.90 -23.06 10.02
N TRP A 25 8.29 -22.60 8.83
CA TRP A 25 7.67 -21.47 8.13
C TRP A 25 6.52 -21.91 7.25
N ARG A 26 5.53 -21.03 7.13
CA ARG A 26 4.32 -21.26 6.35
C ARG A 26 3.84 -20.00 5.64
N GLU A 27 3.11 -20.20 4.56
CA GLU A 27 2.32 -19.18 3.90
C GLU A 27 0.84 -19.44 4.19
N VAL A 28 0.13 -18.39 4.62
CA VAL A 28 -1.32 -18.37 4.76
C VAL A 28 -1.88 -17.36 3.78
N GLN A 29 -2.74 -17.82 2.89
CA GLN A 29 -3.46 -16.98 1.94
C GLN A 29 -4.91 -16.80 2.39
N ALA A 30 -5.35 -15.54 2.40
CA ALA A 30 -6.74 -15.12 2.54
C ALA A 30 -7.10 -14.19 1.36
N PRO A 31 -8.36 -13.78 1.19
CA PRO A 31 -8.76 -12.97 0.03
C PRO A 31 -7.91 -11.71 -0.19
N HIS A 32 -7.55 -11.00 0.89
CA HIS A 32 -6.87 -9.72 0.81
C HIS A 32 -5.49 -9.71 1.51
N VAL A 33 -4.99 -10.88 1.96
CA VAL A 33 -3.67 -10.98 2.59
C VAL A 33 -2.94 -12.26 2.19
N VAL A 34 -1.63 -12.14 1.95
CA VAL A 34 -0.69 -13.25 1.85
C VAL A 34 0.32 -13.08 2.97
N LEU A 35 0.25 -13.97 3.95
CA LEU A 35 1.07 -13.94 5.16
C LEU A 35 2.12 -15.02 5.12
N ARG A 36 3.40 -14.68 5.30
CA ARG A 36 4.52 -15.62 5.49
C ARG A 36 5.06 -15.49 6.90
N THR A 37 5.22 -16.60 7.60
CA THR A 37 5.49 -16.56 9.04
C THR A 37 6.07 -17.88 9.57
N ASP A 38 6.82 -17.77 10.66
CA ASP A 38 7.25 -18.89 11.52
C ASP A 38 6.31 -19.07 12.75
N LEU A 39 5.19 -18.36 12.81
CA LEU A 39 4.14 -18.62 13.79
C LEU A 39 3.58 -20.06 13.63
N GLY A 40 3.15 -20.67 14.73
CA GLY A 40 2.41 -21.92 14.67
C GLY A 40 1.13 -21.80 13.85
N SER A 41 0.68 -22.89 13.20
CA SER A 41 -0.44 -22.92 12.24
C SER A 41 -1.72 -22.19 12.75
N ARG A 42 -2.09 -22.35 14.01
CA ARG A 42 -3.25 -21.66 14.59
C ARG A 42 -3.05 -20.14 14.61
N ALA A 43 -1.91 -19.68 15.12
CA ALA A 43 -1.60 -18.24 15.22
C ALA A 43 -1.41 -17.60 13.83
N ALA A 44 -0.84 -18.33 12.88
CA ALA A 44 -0.69 -17.87 11.51
C ALA A 44 -2.03 -17.63 10.82
N ARG A 45 -2.99 -18.57 10.96
CA ARG A 45 -4.35 -18.37 10.44
C ARG A 45 -5.07 -17.23 11.15
N GLU A 46 -4.95 -17.14 12.48
CA GLU A 46 -5.54 -16.03 13.24
C GLU A 46 -4.95 -14.68 12.82
N ALA A 47 -3.66 -14.62 12.49
CA ALA A 47 -3.02 -13.43 11.97
C ALA A 47 -3.66 -12.97 10.64
N ALA A 48 -3.83 -13.86 9.68
CA ALA A 48 -4.48 -13.54 8.41
C ALA A 48 -5.94 -13.11 8.60
N LEU A 49 -6.70 -13.80 9.45
CA LEU A 49 -8.09 -13.47 9.78
C LEU A 49 -8.20 -12.12 10.51
N THR A 50 -7.20 -11.75 11.31
CA THR A 50 -7.16 -10.46 12.00
C THR A 50 -7.00 -9.30 11.01
N VAL A 51 -6.15 -9.46 9.99
CA VAL A 51 -6.01 -8.46 8.91
C VAL A 51 -7.32 -8.29 8.14
N GLU A 52 -7.96 -9.39 7.77
CA GLU A 52 -9.26 -9.37 7.09
C GLU A 52 -10.34 -8.70 7.94
N ARG A 53 -10.35 -8.98 9.24
CA ARG A 53 -11.27 -8.35 10.20
C ARG A 53 -11.03 -6.84 10.30
N TYR A 54 -9.79 -6.39 10.45
CA TYR A 54 -9.45 -4.96 10.51
C TYR A 54 -9.87 -4.22 9.24
N ARG A 55 -9.54 -4.81 8.08
CA ARG A 55 -9.98 -4.27 6.79
C ARG A 55 -11.49 -4.12 6.73
N ALA A 56 -12.24 -5.15 7.09
CA ALA A 56 -13.69 -5.13 7.09
C ALA A 56 -14.28 -4.11 8.08
N GLN A 57 -13.69 -3.98 9.27
CA GLN A 57 -14.08 -3.00 10.28
C GLN A 57 -13.90 -1.56 9.78
N ILE A 58 -12.74 -1.25 9.21
CA ILE A 58 -12.45 0.08 8.66
C ILE A 58 -13.43 0.42 7.54
N ILE A 59 -13.69 -0.51 6.62
CA ILE A 59 -14.64 -0.30 5.52
C ILE A 59 -16.07 -0.07 6.07
N ALA A 60 -16.51 -0.89 7.02
CA ALA A 60 -17.83 -0.75 7.61
C ALA A 60 -18.00 0.58 8.37
N ALA A 61 -16.94 1.04 9.05
CA ALA A 61 -16.95 2.29 9.81
C ALA A 61 -16.93 3.54 8.93
N ALA A 62 -16.10 3.53 7.88
CA ALA A 62 -15.82 4.74 7.09
C ALA A 62 -16.47 4.73 5.70
N TRP A 63 -16.48 3.58 5.03
CA TRP A 63 -16.84 3.51 3.61
C TRP A 63 -17.73 2.31 3.26
N PRO A 64 -18.88 2.11 3.90
CA PRO A 64 -19.72 0.91 3.72
C PRO A 64 -20.24 0.73 2.30
N ARG A 65 -20.13 1.76 1.45
CA ARG A 65 -20.57 1.74 0.05
C ARG A 65 -19.41 1.81 -0.94
N ALA A 66 -18.16 1.85 -0.48
CA ALA A 66 -17.00 1.91 -1.36
C ALA A 66 -16.84 0.62 -2.15
N ARG A 67 -16.44 0.75 -3.40
CA ARG A 67 -16.00 -0.37 -4.25
C ARG A 67 -14.49 -0.31 -4.33
N LEU A 68 -13.85 -1.25 -3.66
CA LEU A 68 -12.39 -1.39 -3.70
C LEU A 68 -11.95 -2.23 -4.90
N PRO A 69 -10.69 -2.10 -5.36
CA PRO A 69 -10.16 -2.91 -6.45
C PRO A 69 -10.25 -4.41 -6.16
N ALA A 70 -10.53 -5.22 -7.19
CA ALA A 70 -10.68 -6.67 -7.03
C ALA A 70 -9.37 -7.39 -6.63
N GLY A 71 -8.22 -6.81 -6.98
CA GLY A 71 -6.89 -7.35 -6.66
C GLY A 71 -6.25 -6.75 -5.40
N ASP A 72 -7.03 -6.06 -4.58
CA ASP A 72 -6.56 -5.38 -3.37
C ASP A 72 -6.03 -6.37 -2.33
N ARG A 73 -4.71 -6.56 -2.29
CA ARG A 73 -4.02 -7.51 -1.41
C ARG A 73 -2.83 -6.84 -0.74
N ILE A 74 -2.55 -7.30 0.48
CA ILE A 74 -1.35 -6.95 1.23
C ILE A 74 -0.50 -8.20 1.39
N GLU A 75 0.80 -8.10 1.20
CA GLU A 75 1.76 -9.13 1.57
C GLU A 75 2.37 -8.81 2.93
N MET A 76 2.56 -9.84 3.75
CA MET A 76 3.08 -9.66 5.11
C MET A 76 4.09 -10.72 5.46
N THR A 77 5.14 -10.31 6.18
CA THR A 77 6.01 -11.20 6.94
C THR A 77 5.80 -10.95 8.42
N VAL A 78 5.49 -12.00 9.16
CA VAL A 78 5.31 -11.91 10.62
C VAL A 78 6.26 -12.89 11.31
N PHE A 79 7.20 -12.37 12.08
CA PHE A 79 8.10 -13.16 12.91
C PHE A 79 7.40 -13.59 14.20
N SER A 80 7.63 -14.82 14.65
CA SER A 80 7.09 -15.31 15.93
C SER A 80 7.68 -14.57 17.14
N ASN A 81 8.87 -14.01 17.00
CA ASN A 81 9.58 -13.29 18.07
C ASN A 81 10.11 -11.93 17.60
N GLY A 82 10.35 -11.03 18.57
CA GLY A 82 10.82 -9.69 18.28
C GLY A 82 12.29 -9.60 17.86
N LEU A 83 13.13 -10.56 18.22
CA LEU A 83 14.59 -10.45 17.98
C LEU A 83 14.94 -10.43 16.50
N ASP A 84 14.26 -11.26 15.70
CA ASP A 84 14.48 -11.30 14.25
C ASP A 84 13.99 -10.02 13.56
N PHE A 85 12.89 -9.45 14.05
CA PHE A 85 12.40 -8.15 13.58
C PHE A 85 13.34 -7.01 13.99
N GLU A 86 13.71 -6.94 15.28
CA GLU A 86 14.54 -5.87 15.84
C GLU A 86 15.93 -5.79 15.22
N ARG A 87 16.47 -6.93 14.78
CA ARG A 87 17.75 -7.00 14.06
C ARG A 87 17.73 -6.24 12.73
N HIS A 88 16.55 -6.18 12.08
CA HIS A 88 16.37 -5.53 10.79
C HIS A 88 15.87 -4.07 10.93
N PHE A 89 14.99 -3.79 11.88
CA PHE A 89 14.25 -2.53 11.95
C PHE A 89 14.42 -1.78 13.28
N GLY A 90 15.25 -2.31 14.19
CA GLY A 90 15.48 -1.70 15.50
C GLY A 90 14.37 -2.01 16.52
N ARG A 91 14.55 -1.50 17.76
CA ARG A 91 13.70 -1.80 18.92
C ARG A 91 12.57 -0.81 19.15
N THR A 92 12.58 0.30 18.43
CA THR A 92 11.66 1.42 18.68
C THR A 92 10.34 1.32 17.93
N ILE A 93 10.28 0.43 16.92
CA ILE A 93 9.09 0.23 16.11
C ILE A 93 8.55 -1.20 16.23
N ALA A 94 7.30 -1.34 15.97
CA ALA A 94 6.55 -2.57 16.17
C ALA A 94 6.20 -3.32 14.91
N GLY A 95 6.28 -2.62 13.82
CA GLY A 95 6.02 -3.05 12.47
C GLY A 95 6.44 -1.96 11.52
N ILE A 96 6.56 -2.32 10.27
CA ILE A 96 6.86 -1.38 9.20
C ILE A 96 5.99 -1.73 8.00
N PHE A 97 5.55 -0.70 7.29
CA PHE A 97 4.72 -0.83 6.11
C PHE A 97 5.41 -0.15 4.92
N PHE A 98 5.47 -0.87 3.79
CA PHE A 98 6.02 -0.38 2.54
C PHE A 98 4.88 -0.20 1.54
N HIS A 99 4.77 1.00 0.99
CA HIS A 99 3.78 1.35 -0.05
C HIS A 99 4.21 0.79 -1.42
N ASP A 100 4.49 -0.49 -1.46
CA ASP A 100 4.78 -1.23 -2.69
C ASP A 100 3.48 -1.61 -3.42
N VAL A 101 3.59 -2.24 -4.58
CA VAL A 101 2.46 -2.80 -5.30
C VAL A 101 2.75 -4.29 -5.55
N PRO A 102 2.07 -5.20 -4.82
CA PRO A 102 1.17 -4.96 -3.68
C PRO A 102 1.90 -4.41 -2.45
N PRO A 103 1.18 -3.76 -1.52
CA PRO A 103 1.75 -3.29 -0.26
C PRO A 103 2.38 -4.42 0.55
N TYR A 104 3.45 -4.10 1.28
CA TYR A 104 4.18 -5.08 2.07
C TYR A 104 4.38 -4.61 3.51
N ALA A 105 4.05 -5.47 4.46
CA ALA A 105 4.24 -5.21 5.88
C ALA A 105 5.17 -6.23 6.52
N VAL A 106 6.00 -5.79 7.46
CA VAL A 106 6.80 -6.68 8.32
C VAL A 106 6.48 -6.38 9.77
N MET A 107 6.13 -7.41 10.52
CA MET A 107 5.74 -7.32 11.92
C MET A 107 6.30 -8.49 12.74
N TYR A 108 6.03 -8.50 14.05
CA TYR A 108 6.31 -9.63 14.89
C TYR A 108 5.24 -9.86 15.96
N GLY A 109 5.25 -11.06 16.53
CA GLY A 109 4.33 -11.48 17.58
C GLY A 109 3.01 -12.03 17.05
N ALA A 110 2.27 -12.69 17.92
CA ALA A 110 0.93 -13.18 17.62
C ALA A 110 -0.08 -12.01 17.59
N PRO A 111 -1.24 -12.19 16.91
CA PRO A 111 -2.22 -11.10 16.71
C PRO A 111 -2.74 -10.44 17.98
N ASP A 112 -2.81 -11.18 19.08
CA ASP A 112 -3.19 -10.66 20.39
C ASP A 112 -2.20 -9.63 20.96
N THR A 113 -0.96 -9.62 20.47
CA THR A 113 0.05 -8.62 20.84
C THR A 113 0.03 -7.37 19.97
N TRP A 114 -0.70 -7.38 18.85
CA TRP A 114 -0.71 -6.26 17.89
C TRP A 114 -1.55 -5.06 18.37
N GLU A 115 -2.52 -5.31 19.24
CA GLU A 115 -3.39 -4.28 19.81
C GLU A 115 -2.88 -3.75 21.16
N HIS A 116 -1.97 -4.48 21.81
CA HIS A 116 -1.49 -4.18 23.17
C HIS A 116 0.01 -3.98 23.12
N ARG A 117 0.46 -2.75 22.84
CA ARG A 117 1.85 -2.39 23.05
C ARG A 117 1.98 -1.43 24.21
N GLU A 118 2.55 -1.94 25.27
CA GLU A 118 3.21 -1.12 26.27
C GLU A 118 4.46 -0.52 25.62
N SER A 119 4.35 0.70 25.11
CA SER A 119 5.52 1.57 25.04
C SER A 119 5.99 1.75 26.47
N LEU A 120 7.29 1.73 26.74
CA LEU A 120 7.87 2.07 28.06
C LEU A 120 7.40 3.42 28.61
N ALA A 121 6.68 4.22 27.83
CA ALA A 121 6.13 5.53 28.16
C ALA A 121 4.59 5.61 28.17
N THR A 122 3.86 4.65 27.57
CA THR A 122 2.40 4.77 27.44
C THR A 122 1.71 3.40 27.42
N THR A 123 0.61 3.27 28.16
CA THR A 123 -0.30 2.09 28.19
C THR A 123 -1.31 2.11 27.05
N GLU A 124 -0.96 2.60 25.86
CA GLU A 124 -1.93 2.85 24.79
C GLU A 124 -1.80 1.95 23.59
N THR A 125 -2.96 1.54 23.14
CA THR A 125 -3.23 0.63 22.04
C THR A 125 -3.35 1.38 20.71
N THR A 126 -2.23 1.71 20.09
CA THR A 126 -2.24 2.14 18.69
C THR A 126 -1.84 0.97 17.80
N SER A 127 -2.70 0.58 16.90
CA SER A 127 -2.42 -0.48 15.94
C SER A 127 -1.78 0.11 14.70
N ILE A 128 -0.45 0.04 14.59
CA ILE A 128 0.28 0.44 13.37
C ILE A 128 -0.35 -0.20 12.14
N LEU A 129 -0.69 -1.48 12.21
CA LEU A 129 -1.31 -2.17 11.10
C LEU A 129 -2.66 -1.56 10.68
N ARG A 130 -3.51 -1.16 11.63
CA ARG A 130 -4.77 -0.46 11.29
C ARG A 130 -4.52 0.89 10.66
N HIS A 131 -3.57 1.65 11.19
CA HIS A 131 -3.16 2.95 10.65
C HIS A 131 -2.78 2.83 9.17
N GLU A 132 -1.86 1.92 8.86
CA GLU A 132 -1.39 1.69 7.49
C GLU A 132 -2.47 1.10 6.58
N LEU A 133 -3.33 0.23 7.11
CA LEU A 133 -4.51 -0.25 6.38
C LEU A 133 -5.46 0.88 6.00
N VAL A 134 -5.63 1.89 6.85
CA VAL A 134 -6.45 3.08 6.52
C VAL A 134 -5.83 3.83 5.34
N HIS A 135 -4.52 4.09 5.33
CA HIS A 135 -3.85 4.73 4.21
C HIS A 135 -4.06 3.97 2.91
N HIS A 136 -3.84 2.65 2.94
CA HIS A 136 -4.02 1.79 1.78
C HIS A 136 -5.47 1.83 1.24
N LEU A 137 -6.45 1.65 2.11
CA LEU A 137 -7.86 1.65 1.73
C LEU A 137 -8.34 3.05 1.29
N ALA A 138 -7.94 4.11 2.01
CA ALA A 138 -8.27 5.48 1.67
C ALA A 138 -7.73 5.90 0.31
N GLY A 139 -6.55 5.38 -0.09
CA GLY A 139 -5.97 5.58 -1.43
C GLY A 139 -6.87 5.09 -2.56
N SER A 140 -7.69 4.06 -2.29
CA SER A 140 -8.68 3.57 -3.24
C SER A 140 -10.00 4.35 -3.24
N VAL A 141 -10.29 5.11 -2.18
CA VAL A 141 -11.54 5.88 -2.02
C VAL A 141 -11.34 7.33 -2.46
N TYR A 142 -10.27 7.96 -2.04
CA TYR A 142 -10.04 9.39 -2.28
C TYR A 142 -9.04 9.61 -3.42
N ARG A 143 -9.44 10.39 -4.42
CA ARG A 143 -8.54 10.81 -5.51
C ARG A 143 -7.55 11.89 -5.08
N ARG A 144 -7.86 12.66 -4.02
CA ARG A 144 -6.99 13.64 -3.41
C ARG A 144 -6.98 13.41 -1.91
N GLN A 145 -5.78 13.39 -1.32
CA GLN A 145 -5.61 13.19 0.11
C GLN A 145 -4.55 14.19 0.62
N PRO A 146 -4.96 15.42 1.01
CA PRO A 146 -4.01 16.30 1.65
C PRO A 146 -3.48 15.64 2.91
N ARG A 147 -2.22 15.86 3.22
CA ARG A 147 -1.51 15.10 4.24
C ARG A 147 -2.18 15.12 5.61
N TRP A 148 -2.64 16.31 6.04
CA TRP A 148 -3.37 16.41 7.30
C TRP A 148 -4.62 15.54 7.35
N PHE A 149 -5.31 15.41 6.22
CA PHE A 149 -6.51 14.56 6.15
C PHE A 149 -6.16 13.09 6.15
N ALA A 150 -5.15 12.67 5.39
CA ALA A 150 -4.69 11.28 5.34
C ALA A 150 -4.25 10.79 6.73
N GLU A 151 -3.36 11.54 7.39
CA GLU A 151 -2.83 11.20 8.71
C GLU A 151 -3.88 11.33 9.82
N GLY A 152 -4.70 12.38 9.76
CA GLY A 152 -5.79 12.58 10.71
C GLY A 152 -6.85 11.48 10.63
N LEU A 153 -7.18 11.05 9.41
CA LEU A 153 -8.13 9.96 9.18
C LEU A 153 -7.57 8.61 9.62
N ALA A 154 -6.28 8.34 9.35
CA ALA A 154 -5.62 7.12 9.79
C ALA A 154 -5.63 7.01 11.31
N GLN A 155 -5.20 8.06 12.05
CA GLN A 155 -5.24 8.09 13.50
C GLN A 155 -6.67 8.05 14.08
N PHE A 156 -7.66 8.55 13.35
CA PHE A 156 -9.06 8.48 13.74
C PHE A 156 -9.62 7.05 13.60
N LEU A 157 -9.34 6.38 12.49
CA LEU A 157 -9.87 5.05 12.20
C LEU A 157 -9.04 3.91 12.81
N GLU A 158 -7.78 4.12 13.21
CA GLU A 158 -7.00 3.10 13.93
C GLU A 158 -7.65 2.71 15.27
N THR A 159 -8.50 3.58 15.83
CA THR A 159 -9.26 3.33 17.07
C THR A 159 -10.56 2.55 16.86
N VAL A 160 -10.92 2.21 15.61
CA VAL A 160 -12.12 1.43 15.30
C VAL A 160 -12.04 0.06 15.97
N ARG A 161 -13.13 -0.34 16.64
CA ARG A 161 -13.22 -1.62 17.34
C ARG A 161 -14.56 -2.30 17.14
N THR A 162 -14.62 -3.59 17.39
CA THR A 162 -15.90 -4.32 17.44
C THR A 162 -16.71 -3.86 18.66
N GLY A 163 -18.00 -3.61 18.45
CA GLY A 163 -18.91 -3.34 19.55
C GLY A 163 -19.13 -4.57 20.45
N ALA A 164 -19.60 -4.35 21.67
CA ALA A 164 -19.82 -5.40 22.66
C ALA A 164 -20.84 -6.46 22.18
N ASP A 165 -21.69 -6.11 21.23
CA ASP A 165 -22.69 -7.02 20.62
C ASP A 165 -22.08 -7.95 19.55
N GLY A 166 -20.81 -7.75 19.16
CA GLY A 166 -20.15 -8.48 18.07
C GLY A 166 -20.73 -8.25 16.67
N LYS A 167 -21.74 -7.36 16.54
CA LYS A 167 -22.49 -7.09 15.31
C LYS A 167 -22.41 -5.64 14.86
N SER A 168 -21.62 -4.85 15.55
CA SER A 168 -21.35 -3.46 15.22
C SER A 168 -19.86 -3.16 15.24
N VAL A 169 -19.47 -2.09 14.54
CA VAL A 169 -18.18 -1.41 14.73
C VAL A 169 -18.43 -0.09 15.41
N VAL A 170 -17.54 0.28 16.32
CA VAL A 170 -17.58 1.56 17.03
C VAL A 170 -16.48 2.46 16.49
N VAL A 171 -16.82 3.68 16.15
CA VAL A 171 -15.94 4.72 15.61
C VAL A 171 -16.11 6.02 16.38
N GLY A 172 -15.07 6.86 16.43
CA GLY A 172 -15.09 8.14 17.14
C GLY A 172 -14.53 8.06 18.56
N ALA A 173 -13.85 6.96 18.90
CA ALA A 173 -13.08 6.89 20.14
C ALA A 173 -11.93 7.91 20.14
N VAL A 174 -11.65 8.44 21.33
CA VAL A 174 -10.53 9.39 21.52
C VAL A 174 -9.21 8.64 21.36
N ASN A 175 -8.35 9.14 20.48
CA ASN A 175 -6.96 8.72 20.39
C ASN A 175 -6.15 9.52 21.41
N LEU A 176 -5.87 8.93 22.58
CA LEU A 176 -5.18 9.61 23.67
C LEU A 176 -3.75 9.99 23.30
N GLU A 177 -3.07 9.22 22.46
CA GLU A 177 -1.73 9.57 21.97
C GLU A 177 -1.76 10.82 21.10
N ALA A 178 -2.72 10.92 20.18
CA ALA A 178 -2.91 12.12 19.37
C ALA A 178 -3.24 13.34 20.22
N VAL A 179 -4.07 13.19 21.27
CA VAL A 179 -4.34 14.26 22.25
C VAL A 179 -3.07 14.68 23.00
N ARG A 180 -2.21 13.73 23.40
CA ARG A 180 -0.92 14.05 24.04
C ARG A 180 0.00 14.81 23.08
N LYS A 181 0.11 14.36 21.84
CA LYS A 181 0.88 15.04 20.77
C LYS A 181 0.37 16.47 20.57
N TYR A 182 -0.94 16.67 20.44
CA TYR A 182 -1.53 18.01 20.38
C TYR A 182 -1.19 18.86 21.58
N ASN A 183 -1.34 18.33 22.80
CA ASN A 183 -1.08 19.07 24.04
C ASN A 183 0.41 19.41 24.23
N ALA A 184 1.32 18.55 23.80
CA ALA A 184 2.76 18.75 23.87
C ALA A 184 3.25 19.84 22.88
N PHE A 185 2.56 20.00 21.74
CA PHE A 185 3.00 20.89 20.66
C PHE A 185 1.93 21.92 20.25
N ARG A 186 1.38 22.61 21.24
CA ARG A 186 0.31 23.63 21.07
C ARG A 186 0.69 24.83 20.20
N SER A 187 1.94 24.97 19.82
CA SER A 187 2.39 25.99 18.85
C SER A 187 1.97 25.67 17.41
N ILE A 188 1.62 24.42 17.13
CA ILE A 188 1.11 24.00 15.81
C ILE A 188 -0.33 24.47 15.67
N ARG A 189 -0.60 25.23 14.63
CA ARG A 189 -1.90 25.82 14.32
C ARG A 189 -2.62 25.02 13.23
N VAL A 190 -3.92 25.20 13.10
CA VAL A 190 -4.70 24.62 12.00
C VAL A 190 -4.11 24.99 10.64
N ALA A 191 -3.63 26.21 10.48
CA ALA A 191 -3.01 26.66 9.24
C ALA A 191 -1.73 25.86 8.90
N ASP A 192 -0.94 25.45 9.89
CA ASP A 192 0.23 24.60 9.68
C ASP A 192 -0.16 23.21 9.18
N ALA A 193 -1.22 22.63 9.75
CA ALA A 193 -1.73 21.33 9.31
C ALA A 193 -2.31 21.41 7.89
N LEU A 194 -3.14 22.39 7.60
CA LEU A 194 -3.73 22.60 6.26
C LEU A 194 -2.67 22.87 5.18
N GLY A 195 -1.57 23.54 5.54
CA GLY A 195 -0.41 23.82 4.68
C GLY A 195 0.61 22.68 4.62
N TRP A 196 0.38 21.58 5.32
CA TRP A 196 1.32 20.46 5.36
C TRP A 196 1.36 19.70 4.02
N SER A 197 2.39 19.93 3.21
CA SER A 197 2.48 19.41 1.84
C SER A 197 3.67 18.49 1.56
N GLY A 198 4.53 18.22 2.55
CA GLY A 198 5.72 17.41 2.29
C GLY A 198 6.37 16.85 3.54
N PRO A 199 7.48 16.11 3.39
CA PRO A 199 8.24 15.67 4.53
C PRO A 199 8.62 16.90 5.35
N VAL A 200 8.43 16.84 6.65
CA VAL A 200 8.94 17.87 7.54
C VAL A 200 10.45 17.72 7.53
N ALA A 201 11.12 18.55 6.71
CA ALA A 201 12.57 18.60 6.70
C ALA A 201 13.01 18.78 8.15
N SER A 202 14.07 18.08 8.55
CA SER A 202 14.71 18.03 9.85
C SER A 202 14.59 19.34 10.66
N GLY A 203 13.37 19.58 11.14
CA GLY A 203 13.04 20.56 12.16
C GLY A 203 13.07 19.86 13.52
N PRO A 204 12.89 20.59 14.63
CA PRO A 204 12.78 19.95 15.91
C PRO A 204 11.75 18.82 15.83
N GLU A 205 12.12 17.61 16.26
CA GLU A 205 11.30 16.37 16.22
C GLU A 205 9.84 16.58 16.64
N GLY A 206 9.60 17.61 17.47
CA GLY A 206 8.27 18.00 17.90
C GLY A 206 7.31 18.52 16.84
N LYS A 207 7.78 19.15 15.77
CA LYS A 207 6.86 19.75 14.77
C LYS A 207 6.05 18.67 14.07
N LEU A 208 6.65 17.56 13.69
CA LEU A 208 5.97 16.45 13.06
C LEU A 208 4.90 15.84 13.99
N HIS A 209 5.25 15.57 15.24
CA HIS A 209 4.29 15.07 16.23
C HIS A 209 3.12 16.03 16.43
N GLY A 210 3.38 17.34 16.47
CA GLY A 210 2.33 18.35 16.57
C GLY A 210 1.39 18.37 15.36
N LEU A 211 1.93 18.20 14.16
CA LEU A 211 1.12 18.09 12.92
C LEU A 211 0.22 16.84 12.96
N TYR A 212 0.72 15.70 13.41
CA TYR A 212 -0.08 14.50 13.61
C TYR A 212 -1.22 14.73 14.60
N GLY A 213 -0.91 15.31 15.78
CA GLY A 213 -1.92 15.61 16.82
C GLY A 213 -2.98 16.58 16.33
N MET A 214 -2.59 17.65 15.63
CA MET A 214 -3.51 18.63 15.05
C MET A 214 -4.38 18.01 13.94
N SER A 215 -3.82 17.16 13.10
CA SER A 215 -4.53 16.48 12.01
C SER A 215 -5.62 15.55 12.54
N TRP A 216 -5.30 14.73 13.54
CA TRP A 216 -6.28 13.90 14.23
C TRP A 216 -7.39 14.76 14.85
N LEU A 217 -7.02 15.79 15.60
CA LEU A 217 -7.96 16.66 16.29
C LEU A 217 -8.94 17.31 15.31
N LEU A 218 -8.44 17.80 14.17
CA LEU A 218 -9.27 18.43 13.15
C LEU A 218 -10.26 17.44 12.53
N VAL A 219 -9.82 16.21 12.21
CA VAL A 219 -10.70 15.15 11.68
C VAL A 219 -11.74 14.74 12.73
N HIS A 220 -11.31 14.51 13.98
CA HIS A 220 -12.22 14.10 15.06
C HIS A 220 -13.25 15.18 15.37
N TRP A 221 -12.85 16.44 15.40
CA TRP A 221 -13.76 17.58 15.60
C TRP A 221 -14.76 17.73 14.46
N LEU A 222 -14.31 17.64 13.19
CA LEU A 222 -15.20 17.68 12.03
C LEU A 222 -16.22 16.54 12.08
N PHE A 223 -15.77 15.33 12.34
CA PHE A 223 -16.65 14.17 12.44
C PHE A 223 -17.70 14.32 13.54
N ASN A 224 -17.28 14.78 14.73
CA ASN A 224 -18.14 14.80 15.91
C ASN A 224 -19.09 15.98 15.94
N THR A 225 -18.67 17.16 15.45
CA THR A 225 -19.42 18.42 15.60
C THR A 225 -19.90 19.01 14.27
N HIS A 226 -19.33 18.60 13.15
CA HIS A 226 -19.59 19.16 11.82
C HIS A 226 -19.72 18.05 10.76
N ALA A 227 -20.48 17.00 11.07
CA ALA A 227 -20.59 15.80 10.23
C ALA A 227 -20.98 16.10 8.77
N ALA A 228 -21.88 17.04 8.54
CA ALA A 228 -22.30 17.43 7.19
C ALA A 228 -21.15 18.06 6.37
N GLN A 229 -20.31 18.90 7.01
CA GLN A 229 -19.12 19.49 6.38
C GLN A 229 -18.04 18.46 6.16
N PHE A 230 -17.90 17.52 7.10
CA PHE A 230 -16.96 16.41 6.98
C PHE A 230 -17.34 15.50 5.81
N ASP A 231 -18.60 15.11 5.68
CA ASP A 231 -19.11 14.33 4.55
C ASP A 231 -18.91 15.07 3.23
N GLN A 232 -19.20 16.37 3.19
CA GLN A 232 -18.98 17.19 2.00
C GLN A 232 -17.51 17.25 1.61
N LEU A 233 -16.59 17.42 2.56
CA LEU A 233 -15.15 17.37 2.33
C LEU A 233 -14.72 16.04 1.72
N GLN A 234 -15.15 14.93 2.32
CA GLN A 234 -14.86 13.59 1.82
C GLN A 234 -15.33 13.39 0.38
N ILE A 235 -16.54 13.82 0.05
CA ILE A 235 -17.10 13.76 -1.31
C ILE A 235 -16.26 14.58 -2.29
N LEU A 236 -15.83 15.77 -1.92
CA LEU A 236 -15.00 16.63 -2.78
C LEU A 236 -13.63 16.00 -3.03
N LEU A 237 -12.98 15.47 -1.99
CA LEU A 237 -11.69 14.80 -2.11
C LEU A 237 -11.81 13.51 -2.94
N ALA A 238 -12.88 12.73 -2.78
CA ALA A 238 -13.16 11.54 -3.58
C ALA A 238 -13.37 11.88 -5.06
N LYS A 239 -13.96 13.05 -5.37
CA LYS A 239 -14.09 13.56 -6.74
C LYS A 239 -12.79 14.12 -7.32
N GLY A 240 -11.73 14.23 -6.52
CA GLY A 240 -10.43 14.76 -6.94
C GLY A 240 -10.36 16.28 -6.95
N ILE A 241 -11.27 16.95 -6.27
CA ILE A 241 -11.23 18.40 -6.12
C ILE A 241 -9.97 18.79 -5.33
N ASP A 242 -9.33 19.86 -5.78
CA ASP A 242 -8.15 20.40 -5.11
C ASP A 242 -8.42 20.62 -3.60
N PRO A 243 -7.53 20.16 -2.70
CA PRO A 243 -7.79 20.18 -1.26
C PRO A 243 -8.06 21.57 -0.68
N GLU A 244 -7.35 22.59 -1.17
CA GLU A 244 -7.57 23.96 -0.72
C GLU A 244 -8.97 24.45 -1.14
N LYS A 245 -9.38 24.17 -2.38
CA LYS A 245 -10.72 24.50 -2.86
C LYS A 245 -11.80 23.71 -2.10
N ALA A 246 -11.56 22.42 -1.83
CA ALA A 246 -12.48 21.60 -1.04
C ALA A 246 -12.66 22.18 0.36
N TRP A 247 -11.55 22.60 1.00
CA TRP A 247 -11.59 23.27 2.29
C TRP A 247 -12.35 24.60 2.25
N GLN A 248 -12.11 25.43 1.23
CA GLN A 248 -12.82 26.71 1.05
C GLN A 248 -14.35 26.51 0.90
N VAL A 249 -14.79 25.42 0.29
CA VAL A 249 -16.21 25.09 0.16
C VAL A 249 -16.86 24.77 1.51
N ILE A 250 -16.20 24.02 2.38
CA ILE A 250 -16.78 23.62 3.67
C ILE A 250 -16.57 24.68 4.77
N ARG A 251 -15.56 25.52 4.66
CA ARG A 251 -15.14 26.47 5.70
C ARG A 251 -16.27 27.40 6.20
N PRO A 252 -17.14 27.99 5.36
CA PRO A 252 -18.23 28.84 5.82
C PRO A 252 -19.23 28.11 6.73
N GLY A 253 -19.45 26.80 6.49
CA GLY A 253 -20.37 25.98 7.28
C GLY A 253 -19.85 25.61 8.68
N LEU A 254 -18.56 25.85 8.97
CA LEU A 254 -17.98 25.61 10.29
C LEU A 254 -18.39 26.68 11.33
N ALA A 255 -18.94 27.80 10.87
CA ALA A 255 -19.52 28.87 11.70
C ALA A 255 -18.61 29.38 12.84
N THR A 256 -17.29 29.23 12.71
CA THR A 256 -16.32 29.74 13.69
C THR A 256 -15.24 30.59 13.03
N PRO A 257 -14.97 31.82 13.51
CA PRO A 257 -13.91 32.65 12.95
C PRO A 257 -12.52 32.15 13.29
N ASP A 258 -12.33 31.60 14.50
CA ASP A 258 -11.06 31.10 15.03
C ASP A 258 -11.13 29.57 15.24
N LEU A 259 -10.54 28.82 14.31
CA LEU A 259 -10.50 27.36 14.36
C LEU A 259 -9.59 26.84 15.49
N ASP A 260 -8.48 27.51 15.74
CA ASP A 260 -7.54 27.09 16.78
C ASP A 260 -8.15 27.18 18.17
N GLU A 261 -8.90 28.27 18.43
CA GLU A 261 -9.64 28.41 19.67
C GLU A 261 -10.78 27.40 19.76
N ALA A 262 -11.55 27.19 18.67
CA ALA A 262 -12.60 26.17 18.63
C ALA A 262 -12.07 24.77 18.96
N LEU A 263 -10.93 24.36 18.39
CA LEU A 263 -10.30 23.09 18.68
C LEU A 263 -9.75 23.00 20.11
N ASN A 264 -9.19 24.10 20.64
CA ASN A 264 -8.73 24.17 22.02
C ASN A 264 -9.90 24.00 23.01
N GLN A 265 -11.03 24.65 22.77
CA GLN A 265 -12.24 24.47 23.55
C GLN A 265 -12.81 23.06 23.44
N TYR A 266 -12.77 22.49 22.23
CA TYR A 266 -13.23 21.12 22.01
C TYR A 266 -12.40 20.09 22.80
N VAL A 267 -11.06 20.22 22.85
CA VAL A 267 -10.22 19.33 23.66
C VAL A 267 -10.50 19.50 25.17
N LYS A 268 -10.78 20.71 25.64
CA LYS A 268 -11.01 21.00 27.07
C LYS A 268 -12.40 20.59 27.55
N HIS A 269 -13.40 20.79 26.73
CA HIS A 269 -14.81 20.77 27.18
C HIS A 269 -15.74 20.01 26.21
N GLY A 270 -15.19 19.43 25.15
CA GLY A 270 -15.99 18.73 24.15
C GLY A 270 -16.62 17.46 24.70
N GLU A 271 -17.86 17.21 24.31
CA GLU A 271 -18.50 15.92 24.47
C GLU A 271 -18.11 15.05 23.27
N TYR A 272 -17.40 13.97 23.55
CA TYR A 272 -16.97 13.02 22.52
C TYR A 272 -18.01 11.92 22.39
N THR A 273 -18.54 11.76 21.19
CA THR A 273 -19.57 10.76 20.90
C THR A 273 -18.97 9.64 20.07
N GLU A 274 -19.12 8.42 20.55
CA GLU A 274 -18.84 7.23 19.77
C GLU A 274 -20.08 6.83 18.98
N PHE A 275 -19.90 6.44 17.74
CA PHE A 275 -20.96 6.00 16.84
C PHE A 275 -20.80 4.52 16.53
N SER A 276 -21.93 3.82 16.40
CA SER A 276 -21.95 2.43 16.02
C SER A 276 -22.53 2.28 14.62
N ALA A 277 -21.81 1.51 13.77
CA ALA A 277 -22.30 1.10 12.46
C ALA A 277 -22.52 -0.41 12.42
N PRO A 278 -23.51 -0.92 11.67
CA PRO A 278 -23.71 -2.37 11.51
C PRO A 278 -22.46 -3.04 10.95
N PHE A 279 -22.09 -4.17 11.51
CA PHE A 279 -20.92 -4.96 11.09
C PHE A 279 -21.21 -6.44 11.14
N THR A 280 -20.86 -7.13 10.08
CA THR A 280 -20.83 -8.58 10.04
C THR A 280 -19.39 -9.00 9.80
N PRO A 281 -18.76 -9.72 10.74
CA PRO A 281 -17.41 -10.24 10.53
C PRO A 281 -17.38 -11.07 9.24
N PRO A 282 -16.37 -10.91 8.38
CA PRO A 282 -16.29 -11.65 7.14
C PRO A 282 -16.09 -13.14 7.44
N ALA A 283 -16.83 -13.99 6.74
CA ALA A 283 -16.53 -15.41 6.67
C ALA A 283 -15.39 -15.59 5.66
N VAL A 284 -14.21 -15.91 6.14
CA VAL A 284 -12.99 -15.98 5.34
C VAL A 284 -12.40 -17.37 5.38
N ASP A 285 -12.25 -17.98 4.21
CA ASP A 285 -11.48 -19.21 4.05
C ASP A 285 -10.00 -18.88 3.90
N THR A 286 -9.16 -19.62 4.60
CA THR A 286 -7.71 -19.51 4.51
C THR A 286 -7.11 -20.78 3.91
N ARG A 287 -6.07 -20.61 3.10
CA ARG A 287 -5.25 -21.73 2.60
C ARG A 287 -3.87 -21.61 3.23
N GLU A 288 -3.38 -22.70 3.77
CA GLU A 288 -2.08 -22.79 4.43
C GLU A 288 -1.20 -23.81 3.71
N ALA A 289 0.07 -23.44 3.50
CA ALA A 289 1.10 -24.31 2.95
C ALA A 289 2.41 -24.11 3.72
N ALA A 290 3.14 -25.19 3.98
CA ALA A 290 4.50 -25.09 4.48
C ALA A 290 5.41 -24.49 3.40
N LEU A 291 6.31 -23.59 3.80
CA LEU A 291 7.34 -23.07 2.91
C LEU A 291 8.52 -24.05 2.81
N SER A 292 9.09 -24.17 1.62
CA SER A 292 10.35 -24.86 1.44
C SER A 292 11.48 -24.06 2.10
N GLU A 293 12.61 -24.72 2.40
CA GLU A 293 13.80 -24.01 2.92
C GLU A 293 14.27 -22.91 1.95
N ALA A 294 14.21 -23.15 0.65
CA ALA A 294 14.54 -22.15 -0.37
C ALA A 294 13.59 -20.92 -0.29
N ASP A 295 12.28 -21.15 -0.06
CA ASP A 295 11.34 -20.04 0.09
C ASP A 295 11.54 -19.27 1.40
N VAL A 296 11.94 -19.95 2.48
CA VAL A 296 12.29 -19.27 3.75
C VAL A 296 13.50 -18.38 3.57
N HIS A 297 14.56 -18.86 2.91
CA HIS A 297 15.73 -18.04 2.60
C HIS A 297 15.36 -16.88 1.68
N SER A 298 14.47 -17.09 0.71
CA SER A 298 13.95 -16.02 -0.15
C SER A 298 13.17 -14.96 0.66
N GLU A 299 12.35 -15.36 1.62
CA GLU A 299 11.60 -14.42 2.44
C GLU A 299 12.51 -13.64 3.41
N ARG A 300 13.52 -14.30 4.01
CA ARG A 300 14.55 -13.62 4.81
C ARG A 300 15.33 -12.60 3.98
N ALA A 301 15.68 -12.94 2.74
CA ALA A 301 16.31 -12.01 1.82
C ALA A 301 15.41 -10.81 1.52
N ARG A 302 14.10 -11.04 1.33
CA ARG A 302 13.12 -9.96 1.12
C ARG A 302 13.06 -9.01 2.31
N VAL A 303 13.01 -9.53 3.53
CA VAL A 303 13.05 -8.72 4.75
C VAL A 303 14.34 -7.90 4.82
N ALA A 304 15.50 -8.52 4.56
CA ALA A 304 16.78 -7.82 4.57
C ALA A 304 16.86 -6.71 3.50
N LEU A 305 16.34 -6.94 2.28
CA LEU A 305 16.24 -5.90 1.24
C LEU A 305 15.31 -4.75 1.66
N SER A 306 14.23 -5.06 2.35
CA SER A 306 13.31 -4.05 2.89
C SER A 306 13.97 -3.23 4.00
N ALA A 307 14.74 -3.88 4.87
CA ALA A 307 15.55 -3.21 5.89
C ALA A 307 16.64 -2.31 5.28
N ALA A 308 17.28 -2.75 4.18
CA ALA A 308 18.25 -1.92 3.45
C ALA A 308 17.59 -0.65 2.83
N ARG A 309 16.33 -0.69 2.47
CA ARG A 309 15.57 0.50 2.03
C ARG A 309 15.22 1.42 3.19
N PHE A 310 14.94 0.85 4.36
CA PHE A 310 14.61 1.58 5.58
C PHE A 310 15.85 2.23 6.22
N GLU A 311 16.98 1.51 6.24
CA GLU A 311 18.26 1.97 6.76
C GLU A 311 19.35 1.89 5.66
N PRO A 312 19.34 2.81 4.66
CA PRO A 312 20.23 2.71 3.50
C PRO A 312 21.73 2.78 3.83
N ASP A 313 22.07 3.39 4.98
CA ASP A 313 23.46 3.51 5.44
C ASP A 313 23.99 2.26 6.15
N GLN A 314 23.20 1.17 6.22
CA GLN A 314 23.55 -0.09 6.87
C GLN A 314 23.87 -1.19 5.83
N PRO A 315 25.13 -1.34 5.37
CA PRO A 315 25.48 -2.30 4.30
C PRO A 315 25.24 -3.77 4.70
N ARG A 316 25.15 -4.05 6.00
CA ARG A 316 24.88 -5.40 6.53
C ARG A 316 23.60 -6.03 5.98
N HIS A 317 22.54 -5.23 5.76
CA HIS A 317 21.28 -5.73 5.26
C HIS A 317 21.37 -6.19 3.81
N GLN A 318 22.13 -5.47 2.98
CA GLN A 318 22.41 -5.90 1.60
C GLN A 318 23.25 -7.18 1.55
N GLU A 319 24.25 -7.32 2.42
CA GLU A 319 25.07 -8.51 2.49
C GLU A 319 24.29 -9.73 3.00
N GLU A 320 23.44 -9.54 4.01
CA GLU A 320 22.52 -10.57 4.49
C GLU A 320 21.59 -11.03 3.37
N ALA A 321 20.97 -10.10 2.63
CA ALA A 321 20.11 -10.43 1.50
C ALA A 321 20.83 -11.24 0.43
N ARG A 322 22.06 -10.87 0.06
CA ARG A 322 22.87 -11.64 -0.90
C ARG A 322 23.15 -13.05 -0.41
N THR A 323 23.49 -13.19 0.88
CA THR A 323 23.77 -14.49 1.50
C THR A 323 22.54 -15.38 1.49
N GLU A 324 21.38 -14.83 1.88
CA GLU A 324 20.12 -15.57 1.90
C GLU A 324 19.66 -15.96 0.50
N LEU A 325 19.80 -15.06 -0.51
CA LEU A 325 19.51 -15.39 -1.91
C LEU A 325 20.44 -16.47 -2.47
N ALA A 326 21.73 -16.44 -2.11
CA ALA A 326 22.66 -17.47 -2.55
C ALA A 326 22.25 -18.85 -2.02
N LYS A 327 21.90 -18.96 -0.72
CA LYS A 327 21.40 -20.19 -0.12
C LYS A 327 20.09 -20.67 -0.75
N ALA A 328 19.15 -19.76 -1.00
CA ALA A 328 17.90 -20.10 -1.65
C ALA A 328 18.12 -20.73 -3.02
N LEU A 329 19.01 -20.15 -3.83
CA LEU A 329 19.34 -20.64 -5.18
C LEU A 329 20.25 -21.86 -5.19
N GLU A 330 21.01 -22.14 -4.11
CA GLU A 330 21.72 -23.37 -3.91
C GLU A 330 20.78 -24.54 -3.62
N LEU A 331 19.78 -24.31 -2.75
CA LEU A 331 18.76 -25.29 -2.38
C LEU A 331 17.79 -25.59 -3.53
N ASP A 332 17.33 -24.54 -4.20
CA ASP A 332 16.48 -24.62 -5.37
C ASP A 332 16.89 -23.60 -6.42
N PRO A 333 17.72 -24.03 -7.39
CA PRO A 333 18.12 -23.16 -8.48
C PRO A 333 16.96 -22.58 -9.31
N GLY A 334 15.79 -23.20 -9.26
CA GLY A 334 14.57 -22.77 -9.94
C GLY A 334 13.65 -21.92 -9.08
N SER A 335 13.95 -21.68 -7.79
CA SER A 335 13.07 -20.95 -6.90
C SER A 335 12.58 -19.63 -7.49
N ALA A 336 11.26 -19.54 -7.72
CA ALA A 336 10.65 -18.35 -8.31
C ALA A 336 10.87 -17.12 -7.43
N ASN A 337 10.72 -17.25 -6.10
CA ASN A 337 10.87 -16.15 -5.17
C ASN A 337 12.33 -15.65 -5.13
N ALA A 338 13.30 -16.57 -5.08
CA ALA A 338 14.72 -16.19 -5.10
C ALA A 338 15.12 -15.53 -6.43
N LEU A 339 14.67 -16.07 -7.57
CA LEU A 339 14.96 -15.49 -8.88
C LEU A 339 14.36 -14.09 -9.04
N VAL A 340 13.11 -13.88 -8.60
CA VAL A 340 12.46 -12.56 -8.61
C VAL A 340 13.29 -11.53 -7.84
N LEU A 341 13.70 -11.85 -6.63
CA LEU A 341 14.52 -10.95 -5.82
C LEU A 341 15.89 -10.74 -6.43
N ARG A 342 16.55 -11.81 -6.90
CA ARG A 342 17.89 -11.73 -7.50
C ARG A 342 17.91 -10.85 -8.74
N ILE A 343 16.91 -10.93 -9.61
CA ILE A 343 16.80 -10.10 -10.82
C ILE A 343 16.77 -8.60 -10.46
N ARG A 344 16.16 -8.23 -9.35
CA ARG A 344 16.10 -6.84 -8.88
C ARG A 344 17.45 -6.33 -8.34
N GLU A 345 18.24 -7.23 -7.77
CA GLU A 345 19.54 -6.91 -7.11
C GLU A 345 20.73 -6.91 -8.05
N VAL A 346 20.70 -7.66 -9.15
CA VAL A 346 21.81 -7.71 -10.09
C VAL A 346 21.82 -6.50 -11.03
N ARG A 347 22.99 -6.27 -11.64
CA ARG A 347 23.15 -5.23 -12.67
C ARG A 347 22.24 -5.49 -13.87
N PRO A 348 21.83 -4.46 -14.60
CA PRO A 348 20.90 -4.60 -15.72
C PRO A 348 21.28 -5.69 -16.76
N GLU A 349 22.56 -5.81 -17.08
CA GLU A 349 23.09 -6.78 -18.02
C GLU A 349 22.98 -8.26 -17.56
N GLU A 350 22.84 -8.48 -16.26
CA GLU A 350 22.70 -9.82 -15.67
C GLU A 350 21.22 -10.26 -15.56
N ARG A 351 20.27 -9.36 -15.74
CA ARG A 351 18.83 -9.61 -15.50
C ARG A 351 18.20 -10.54 -16.54
N LEU A 352 18.56 -10.38 -17.81
CA LEU A 352 17.91 -11.09 -18.90
C LEU A 352 18.03 -12.62 -18.80
N PRO A 353 19.23 -13.21 -18.57
CA PRO A 353 19.35 -14.66 -18.42
C PRO A 353 18.56 -15.21 -17.22
N LEU A 354 18.50 -14.48 -16.11
CA LEU A 354 17.74 -14.87 -14.93
C LEU A 354 16.23 -14.80 -15.18
N ALA A 355 15.75 -13.74 -15.87
CA ALA A 355 14.34 -13.60 -16.22
C ALA A 355 13.88 -14.69 -17.19
N ARG A 356 14.68 -15.04 -18.18
CA ARG A 356 14.42 -16.19 -19.08
C ARG A 356 14.37 -17.52 -18.31
N ARG A 357 15.29 -17.73 -17.35
CA ARG A 357 15.26 -18.91 -16.49
C ARG A 357 13.97 -18.97 -15.67
N LEU A 358 13.55 -17.84 -15.09
CA LEU A 358 12.30 -17.76 -14.31
C LEU A 358 11.08 -18.10 -15.16
N THR A 359 10.95 -17.52 -16.38
CA THR A 359 9.81 -17.80 -17.27
C THR A 359 9.82 -19.22 -17.82
N GLN A 360 10.97 -19.86 -17.96
CA GLN A 360 11.09 -21.26 -18.36
C GLN A 360 10.72 -22.23 -17.24
N ALA A 361 11.17 -21.95 -16.00
CA ALA A 361 10.85 -22.80 -14.85
C ALA A 361 9.41 -22.62 -14.37
N HIS A 362 8.88 -21.39 -14.46
CA HIS A 362 7.57 -21.01 -13.96
C HIS A 362 6.79 -20.20 -15.00
N PRO A 363 6.29 -20.84 -16.09
CA PRO A 363 5.62 -20.15 -17.21
C PRO A 363 4.28 -19.50 -16.82
N ASP A 364 3.72 -19.89 -15.68
CA ASP A 364 2.46 -19.34 -15.13
C ASP A 364 2.70 -18.26 -14.04
N ASP A 365 3.96 -17.97 -13.70
CA ASP A 365 4.28 -16.88 -12.76
C ASP A 365 4.33 -15.55 -13.51
N VAL A 366 3.35 -14.68 -13.23
CA VAL A 366 3.23 -13.36 -13.84
C VAL A 366 4.49 -12.50 -13.66
N ARG A 367 5.15 -12.62 -12.47
CA ARG A 367 6.34 -11.84 -12.13
C ARG A 367 7.49 -12.10 -13.08
N GLY A 368 7.64 -13.36 -13.53
CA GLY A 368 8.66 -13.75 -14.51
C GLY A 368 8.52 -13.00 -15.83
N TRP A 369 7.30 -12.91 -16.35
CA TRP A 369 7.02 -12.21 -17.61
C TRP A 369 7.18 -10.69 -17.48
N VAL A 370 6.78 -10.09 -16.34
CA VAL A 370 7.03 -8.67 -16.06
C VAL A 370 8.53 -8.37 -16.03
N LEU A 371 9.30 -9.18 -15.29
CA LEU A 371 10.75 -9.01 -15.18
C LEU A 371 11.49 -9.27 -16.51
N LEU A 372 11.00 -10.19 -17.33
CA LEU A 372 11.51 -10.40 -18.68
C LEU A 372 11.29 -9.15 -19.54
N GLY A 373 10.08 -8.60 -19.53
CA GLY A 373 9.79 -7.35 -20.23
C GLY A 373 10.68 -6.20 -19.77
N GLY A 374 10.90 -6.06 -18.45
CA GLY A 374 11.80 -5.07 -17.88
C GLY A 374 13.27 -5.27 -18.28
N ALA A 375 13.75 -6.53 -18.28
CA ALA A 375 15.12 -6.86 -18.67
C ALA A 375 15.43 -6.59 -20.16
N LEU A 376 14.40 -6.63 -21.01
CA LEU A 376 14.48 -6.32 -22.44
C LEU A 376 14.40 -4.79 -22.74
N ALA A 377 14.20 -3.94 -21.74
CA ALA A 377 13.95 -2.51 -21.95
C ALA A 377 15.11 -1.75 -22.63
N GLY A 378 16.35 -2.22 -22.44
CA GLY A 378 17.56 -1.61 -23.03
C GLY A 378 17.80 -1.98 -24.49
N ASP A 379 17.19 -3.03 -25.00
CA ASP A 379 17.37 -3.52 -26.38
C ASP A 379 16.22 -3.07 -27.30
N ARG A 380 16.51 -2.16 -28.21
CA ARG A 380 15.54 -1.67 -29.19
C ARG A 380 15.08 -2.76 -30.16
N ASN A 381 15.90 -3.78 -30.41
CA ASN A 381 15.57 -4.90 -31.31
C ASN A 381 14.63 -5.90 -30.61
N ALA A 382 14.57 -5.91 -29.31
CA ALA A 382 13.72 -6.79 -28.51
C ALA A 382 12.29 -6.22 -28.26
N ALA A 383 11.89 -5.14 -28.91
CA ALA A 383 10.61 -4.49 -28.67
C ALA A 383 9.40 -5.44 -28.83
N VAL A 384 9.43 -6.34 -29.81
CA VAL A 384 8.37 -7.34 -30.04
C VAL A 384 8.33 -8.37 -28.93
N GLU A 385 9.49 -8.90 -28.51
CA GLU A 385 9.60 -9.86 -27.39
C GLU A 385 9.15 -9.20 -26.08
N ARG A 386 9.54 -7.95 -25.84
CA ARG A 386 9.14 -7.15 -24.67
C ARG A 386 7.62 -6.97 -24.59
N GLU A 387 6.99 -6.58 -25.69
CA GLU A 387 5.53 -6.44 -25.77
C GLU A 387 4.83 -7.78 -25.53
N ALA A 388 5.32 -8.87 -26.13
CA ALA A 388 4.78 -10.21 -25.95
C ALA A 388 4.87 -10.67 -24.48
N ALA A 389 5.98 -10.38 -23.80
CA ALA A 389 6.16 -10.70 -22.38
C ALA A 389 5.12 -9.98 -21.50
N TYR A 390 4.93 -8.67 -21.65
CA TYR A 390 3.92 -7.94 -20.89
C TYR A 390 2.49 -8.40 -21.21
N ARG A 391 2.17 -8.67 -22.48
CA ARG A 391 0.87 -9.22 -22.87
C ARG A 391 0.61 -10.60 -22.27
N LYS A 392 1.64 -11.45 -22.19
CA LYS A 392 1.54 -12.75 -21.50
C LYS A 392 1.27 -12.57 -20.01
N ALA A 393 1.96 -11.62 -19.34
CA ALA A 393 1.70 -11.28 -17.95
C ALA A 393 0.25 -10.81 -17.72
N ILE A 394 -0.28 -9.93 -18.58
CA ILE A 394 -1.68 -9.47 -18.53
C ILE A 394 -2.66 -10.63 -18.72
N ALA A 395 -2.37 -11.55 -19.63
CA ALA A 395 -3.23 -12.72 -19.88
C ALA A 395 -3.25 -13.69 -18.70
N LEU A 396 -2.12 -13.82 -17.97
CA LEU A 396 -2.03 -14.65 -16.77
C LEU A 396 -2.77 -14.05 -15.58
N ARG A 397 -2.70 -12.72 -15.42
CA ARG A 397 -3.34 -12.01 -14.31
C ARG A 397 -3.81 -10.62 -14.77
N ALA A 398 -5.07 -10.54 -15.18
CA ALA A 398 -5.68 -9.30 -15.66
C ALA A 398 -5.99 -8.27 -14.56
N ASP A 399 -5.93 -8.69 -13.29
CA ASP A 399 -6.11 -7.85 -12.10
C ASP A 399 -4.79 -7.41 -11.44
N ASP A 400 -3.64 -7.69 -12.06
CA ASP A 400 -2.34 -7.16 -11.66
C ASP A 400 -2.08 -5.82 -12.39
N PRO A 401 -1.90 -4.69 -11.68
CA PRO A 401 -1.68 -3.40 -12.31
C PRO A 401 -0.31 -3.29 -13.00
N THR A 402 0.70 -4.03 -12.52
CA THR A 402 2.09 -3.86 -12.94
C THR A 402 2.32 -4.09 -14.44
N PRO A 403 1.87 -5.20 -15.05
CA PRO A 403 2.11 -5.42 -16.48
C PRO A 403 1.33 -4.45 -17.37
N GLN A 404 0.15 -3.96 -16.94
CA GLN A 404 -0.56 -2.91 -17.67
C GLN A 404 0.21 -1.58 -17.64
N HIS A 405 0.72 -1.18 -16.46
CA HIS A 405 1.54 0.01 -16.29
C HIS A 405 2.81 -0.07 -17.17
N ASP A 406 3.54 -1.18 -17.10
CA ASP A 406 4.82 -1.33 -17.80
C ASP A 406 4.66 -1.36 -19.32
N LEU A 407 3.58 -1.98 -19.82
CA LEU A 407 3.26 -1.95 -21.24
C LEU A 407 2.83 -0.54 -21.68
N ALA A 408 2.04 0.16 -20.88
CA ALA A 408 1.66 1.53 -21.16
C ALA A 408 2.87 2.46 -21.20
N TRP A 409 3.80 2.33 -20.25
CA TRP A 409 5.05 3.06 -20.22
C TRP A 409 5.91 2.78 -21.46
N MET A 410 6.03 1.51 -21.86
CA MET A 410 6.71 1.12 -23.08
C MET A 410 6.10 1.83 -24.30
N TYR A 411 4.78 1.82 -24.48
CA TYR A 411 4.11 2.49 -25.59
C TYR A 411 4.30 4.01 -25.53
N LEU A 412 4.25 4.60 -24.35
CA LEU A 412 4.50 6.04 -24.18
C LEU A 412 5.90 6.43 -24.65
N GLN A 413 6.92 5.64 -24.30
CA GLN A 413 8.29 5.85 -24.76
C GLN A 413 8.45 5.73 -26.29
N GLN A 414 7.61 4.90 -26.94
CA GLN A 414 7.55 4.74 -28.40
C GLN A 414 6.72 5.83 -29.08
N GLY A 415 6.16 6.80 -28.36
CA GLY A 415 5.25 7.83 -28.89
C GLY A 415 3.83 7.34 -29.15
N ARG A 416 3.47 6.13 -28.73
CA ARG A 416 2.17 5.45 -28.93
C ARG A 416 1.22 5.76 -27.76
N ALA A 417 1.02 7.03 -27.43
CA ALA A 417 0.21 7.44 -26.29
C ALA A 417 -1.26 6.97 -26.37
N ALA A 418 -1.81 6.85 -27.59
CA ALA A 418 -3.17 6.33 -27.80
C ALA A 418 -3.30 4.85 -27.40
N ASP A 419 -2.27 4.03 -27.68
CA ASP A 419 -2.24 2.62 -27.29
C ASP A 419 -1.97 2.45 -25.79
N ALA A 420 -1.22 3.37 -25.18
CA ALA A 420 -0.95 3.39 -23.75
C ALA A 420 -2.20 3.74 -22.91
N ALA A 421 -3.10 4.58 -23.42
CA ALA A 421 -4.20 5.14 -22.65
C ALA A 421 -5.14 4.10 -21.99
N PRO A 422 -5.66 3.07 -22.68
CA PRO A 422 -6.52 2.07 -22.05
C PRO A 422 -5.78 1.23 -21.01
N LEU A 423 -4.49 0.95 -21.22
CA LEU A 423 -3.68 0.16 -20.31
C LEU A 423 -3.42 0.90 -19.01
N ILE A 424 -2.99 2.17 -19.10
CA ILE A 424 -2.72 2.95 -17.90
C ILE A 424 -4.01 3.31 -17.13
N ALA A 425 -5.12 3.51 -17.83
CA ALA A 425 -6.41 3.68 -17.18
C ALA A 425 -6.79 2.44 -16.36
N ARG A 426 -6.58 1.24 -16.92
CA ARG A 426 -6.81 0.00 -16.19
C ARG A 426 -5.86 -0.19 -15.01
N ALA A 427 -4.57 0.14 -15.17
CA ALA A 427 -3.61 0.09 -14.06
C ALA A 427 -4.02 1.00 -12.89
N VAL A 428 -4.50 2.23 -13.19
CA VAL A 428 -5.02 3.16 -12.16
C VAL A 428 -6.30 2.67 -11.49
N GLU A 429 -7.17 1.96 -12.21
CA GLU A 429 -8.34 1.32 -11.59
C GLU A 429 -7.95 0.23 -10.58
N LEU A 430 -6.86 -0.50 -10.86
CA LEU A 430 -6.36 -1.58 -10.02
C LEU A 430 -5.50 -1.10 -8.86
N ALA A 431 -4.73 -0.03 -9.05
CA ALA A 431 -3.86 0.58 -8.05
C ALA A 431 -3.99 2.12 -8.04
N PRO A 432 -5.14 2.66 -7.61
CA PRO A 432 -5.38 4.11 -7.64
C PRO A 432 -4.55 4.91 -6.65
N TYR A 433 -3.83 4.22 -5.77
CA TYR A 433 -2.92 4.73 -4.73
C TYR A 433 -1.45 4.73 -5.16
N ASP A 434 -1.11 4.14 -6.31
CA ASP A 434 0.28 4.08 -6.77
C ASP A 434 0.70 5.36 -7.51
N ALA A 435 1.66 6.08 -6.91
CA ALA A 435 2.16 7.34 -7.44
C ALA A 435 2.77 7.19 -8.85
N SER A 436 3.50 6.11 -9.12
CA SER A 436 4.15 5.85 -10.41
C SER A 436 3.13 5.63 -11.54
N THR A 437 2.08 4.88 -11.24
CA THR A 437 0.97 4.63 -12.17
C THR A 437 0.21 5.92 -12.49
N LEU A 438 -0.01 6.78 -11.49
CA LEU A 438 -0.66 8.09 -11.66
C LEU A 438 0.21 9.07 -12.45
N ASP A 439 1.53 9.09 -12.24
CA ASP A 439 2.49 9.87 -13.02
C ASP A 439 2.51 9.43 -14.50
N THR A 440 2.52 8.13 -14.75
CA THR A 440 2.44 7.60 -16.12
C THR A 440 1.12 7.97 -16.79
N LEU A 441 -0.01 7.95 -16.06
CA LEU A 441 -1.29 8.43 -16.56
C LEU A 441 -1.21 9.92 -16.95
N ALA A 442 -0.63 10.75 -16.09
CA ALA A 442 -0.44 12.17 -16.37
C ALA A 442 0.41 12.40 -17.64
N ALA A 443 1.49 11.64 -17.80
CA ALA A 443 2.34 11.71 -18.97
C ALA A 443 1.60 11.29 -20.26
N VAL A 444 0.79 10.24 -20.22
CA VAL A 444 -0.05 9.81 -21.36
C VAL A 444 -1.08 10.88 -21.71
N GLN A 445 -1.79 11.44 -20.74
CA GLN A 445 -2.77 12.51 -20.92
C GLN A 445 -2.13 13.75 -21.54
N ALA A 446 -0.95 14.14 -21.06
CA ALA A 446 -0.19 15.28 -21.61
C ALA A 446 0.21 15.07 -23.09
N ARG A 447 0.62 13.85 -23.45
CA ARG A 447 0.94 13.51 -24.86
C ARG A 447 -0.28 13.49 -25.77
N LEU A 448 -1.47 13.22 -25.21
CA LEU A 448 -2.76 13.30 -25.91
C LEU A 448 -3.36 14.70 -25.94
N GLY A 449 -2.64 15.74 -25.42
CA GLY A 449 -3.11 17.13 -25.38
C GLY A 449 -4.12 17.41 -24.25
N ARG A 450 -4.36 16.48 -23.36
CA ARG A 450 -5.29 16.59 -22.21
C ARG A 450 -4.62 17.19 -20.99
N CYS A 451 -4.10 18.39 -21.14
CA CYS A 451 -3.22 19.02 -20.12
C CYS A 451 -3.88 19.18 -18.74
N SER A 452 -5.17 19.55 -18.67
CA SER A 452 -5.89 19.72 -17.40
C SER A 452 -6.02 18.42 -16.64
N GLU A 453 -6.33 17.32 -17.37
CA GLU A 453 -6.39 15.97 -16.81
C GLU A 453 -4.99 15.54 -16.33
N ALA A 454 -3.95 15.81 -17.12
CA ALA A 454 -2.56 15.52 -16.76
C ALA A 454 -2.16 16.21 -15.46
N ALA A 455 -2.45 17.50 -15.30
CA ALA A 455 -2.17 18.24 -14.06
C ALA A 455 -2.95 17.65 -12.87
N GLY A 456 -4.19 17.22 -13.09
CA GLY A 456 -4.99 16.54 -12.05
C GLY A 456 -4.42 15.20 -11.64
N SER A 457 -3.97 14.39 -12.60
CA SER A 457 -3.36 13.07 -12.34
C SER A 457 -2.01 13.20 -11.63
N GLU A 458 -1.18 14.17 -12.04
CA GLU A 458 0.10 14.43 -11.39
C GLU A 458 -0.05 14.94 -9.96
N ALA A 459 -1.05 15.79 -9.69
CA ALA A 459 -1.36 16.22 -8.34
C ALA A 459 -1.78 15.04 -7.44
N ARG A 460 -2.54 14.07 -7.98
CA ARG A 460 -2.86 12.82 -7.29
C ARG A 460 -1.62 11.97 -7.02
N ALA A 461 -0.71 11.90 -7.98
CA ALA A 461 0.55 11.19 -7.82
C ALA A 461 1.38 11.76 -6.66
N ILE A 462 1.44 13.09 -6.53
CA ILE A 462 2.11 13.77 -5.41
C ILE A 462 1.46 13.45 -4.06
N ASP A 463 0.12 13.43 -4.00
CA ASP A 463 -0.62 13.06 -2.78
C ASP A 463 -0.35 11.60 -2.37
N ALA A 464 -0.10 10.72 -3.34
CA ALA A 464 0.15 9.29 -3.13
C ALA A 464 1.62 8.95 -2.80
N LEU A 465 2.54 9.94 -2.83
CA LEU A 465 3.94 9.69 -2.49
C LEU A 465 4.11 9.32 -1.01
N PRO A 466 4.91 8.29 -0.70
CA PRO A 466 5.22 7.90 0.68
C PRO A 466 5.83 9.04 1.50
N GLU A 467 5.65 9.00 2.81
CA GLU A 467 6.15 10.02 3.72
C GLU A 467 7.66 10.20 3.66
N GLY A 468 8.41 9.13 3.68
CA GLY A 468 9.87 9.12 3.67
C GLY A 468 10.51 9.31 2.29
N ILE A 469 9.71 9.66 1.25
CA ILE A 469 10.26 9.83 -0.10
C ILE A 469 11.33 10.94 -0.13
N SER A 470 12.43 10.71 -0.86
CA SER A 470 13.48 11.71 -0.97
C SER A 470 12.97 13.00 -1.61
N PHE A 471 13.58 14.12 -1.20
CA PHE A 471 13.24 15.44 -1.75
C PHE A 471 13.35 15.50 -3.29
N ASP A 472 14.41 14.89 -3.85
CA ASP A 472 14.65 14.91 -5.31
C ASP A 472 13.55 14.20 -6.09
N ILE A 473 13.03 13.09 -5.57
CA ILE A 473 11.91 12.36 -6.20
C ILE A 473 10.66 13.23 -6.18
N ARG A 474 10.28 13.76 -5.02
CA ARG A 474 9.12 14.65 -4.88
C ARG A 474 9.23 15.87 -5.78
N ASP A 475 10.36 16.56 -5.79
CA ASP A 475 10.64 17.74 -6.64
C ASP A 475 10.46 17.41 -8.13
N GLY A 476 10.82 16.19 -8.55
CA GLY A 476 10.57 15.71 -9.91
C GLY A 476 9.08 15.69 -10.27
N TYR A 477 8.22 15.20 -9.38
CA TYR A 477 6.75 15.22 -9.57
C TYR A 477 6.21 16.66 -9.57
N GLU A 478 6.63 17.49 -8.64
CA GLU A 478 6.20 18.89 -8.54
C GLU A 478 6.59 19.72 -9.79
N LYS A 479 7.78 19.49 -10.34
CA LYS A 479 8.22 20.09 -11.60
C LYS A 479 7.35 19.66 -12.78
N ARG A 480 7.00 18.38 -12.89
CA ARG A 480 6.08 17.90 -13.94
C ARG A 480 4.69 18.52 -13.79
N LEU A 481 4.16 18.59 -12.58
CA LEU A 481 2.89 19.27 -12.32
C LEU A 481 2.90 20.73 -12.79
N ALA A 482 3.97 21.47 -12.47
CA ALA A 482 4.13 22.85 -12.92
C ALA A 482 4.17 22.95 -14.46
N GLN A 483 4.88 22.04 -15.13
CA GLN A 483 4.92 21.97 -16.59
C GLN A 483 3.55 21.71 -17.21
N TYR A 484 2.77 20.76 -16.65
CA TYR A 484 1.43 20.48 -17.16
C TYR A 484 0.48 21.67 -16.97
N ARG A 485 0.54 22.35 -15.83
CA ARG A 485 -0.24 23.58 -15.57
C ARG A 485 0.11 24.71 -16.55
N THR A 486 1.39 24.92 -16.83
CA THR A 486 1.86 25.96 -17.78
C THR A 486 1.38 25.65 -19.20
N ARG A 487 1.48 24.39 -19.65
CA ARG A 487 1.00 23.98 -20.98
C ARG A 487 -0.52 24.19 -21.13
N CYS A 488 -1.29 23.94 -20.09
CA CYS A 488 -2.74 24.18 -20.10
C CYS A 488 -3.10 25.65 -20.14
N SER A 489 -2.31 26.50 -19.51
CA SER A 489 -2.52 27.95 -19.50
C SER A 489 -2.21 28.60 -20.86
N SER A 490 -1.36 27.97 -21.68
CA SER A 490 -0.94 28.45 -23.01
C SER A 490 -1.77 27.86 -24.15
N ALA A 491 -2.61 26.85 -23.89
CA ALA A 491 -3.51 26.30 -24.91
C ALA A 491 -4.71 27.24 -25.11
N PRO A 492 -5.08 27.60 -26.37
CA PRO A 492 -6.30 28.36 -26.63
C PRO A 492 -7.50 27.56 -26.11
N ALA A 493 -8.44 28.24 -25.47
CA ALA A 493 -9.68 27.61 -24.99
C ALA A 493 -10.32 26.84 -26.17
N ALA A 494 -10.63 25.56 -25.93
CA ALA A 494 -11.36 24.76 -26.92
C ALA A 494 -12.65 25.51 -27.28
N PRO A 495 -13.02 25.59 -28.58
CA PRO A 495 -14.27 26.21 -28.97
C PRO A 495 -15.40 25.47 -28.25
N THR A 496 -16.21 26.20 -27.49
CA THR A 496 -17.45 25.68 -26.92
C THR A 496 -18.29 25.17 -28.08
N ALA A 497 -18.58 23.88 -28.09
CA ALA A 497 -19.49 23.28 -29.07
C ALA A 497 -20.85 23.99 -29.01
N PRO A 498 -21.51 24.23 -30.15
CA PRO A 498 -22.78 24.94 -30.26
C PRO A 498 -23.94 24.23 -29.60
#